data_32e2fe1652924f5d473096900c4c25b5
#
_entry.id   32e2fe1652924f5d473096900c4c25b5
#
_cell.length_a   1.000
_cell.length_b   1.000
_cell.length_c   1.000
_cell.angle_alpha   90.00
_cell.angle_beta   90.00
_cell.angle_gamma   90.00
#
_symmetry.space_group_name_H-M   'P 1'
#
loop_
_entity.id
_entity.type
_entity.pdbx_description
1 polymer ?
#
loop_
_entity_poly.entity_id
_entity_poly.type
_entity_poly.pdbx_seq_one_letter_code
_entity_poly.pdbx_strand_id
1 'polypeptide(L)'
;MAAPSEPWREPSAGRPARPRCVITFDDGWRDNYDLAFPILRRHGLPATVFLATDFIGTDRAFWHTELIYLFTRTELSRSLEGEITFRGYPGPVRQELRRLAKRERLGARDLDPLIETVKALCDEEVIEELVHTLSEAVRLRRPLFPDRKFFLDWDQVRAMATAGFEIGSHGCSHRILTRLPADTANEELVRSKVEIERRVGGKVEHFAFPNEAASEALVTAAASAEYRTACFAAPVARRGALGIRPLRRLGMHEQVCSDGRSFDESLLRYWLFRAPEGVPA
;
A
#
# COMPACT_ATOMS: atom_id res chain seq x y z
N MET A 1 9.73 28.50 -12.29
CA MET A 1 10.60 27.33 -12.31
C MET A 1 11.03 27.07 -10.88
N ALA A 2 10.49 26.04 -10.22
CA ALA A 2 10.95 25.61 -8.90
C ALA A 2 12.33 24.94 -9.09
N ALA A 3 13.29 25.29 -8.23
CA ALA A 3 14.59 24.63 -8.22
C ALA A 3 14.41 23.13 -7.94
N PRO A 4 15.20 22.25 -8.58
CA PRO A 4 15.17 20.84 -8.28
C PRO A 4 15.46 20.64 -6.79
N SER A 5 14.71 19.75 -6.12
CA SER A 5 14.92 19.40 -4.73
C SER A 5 16.38 19.00 -4.53
N GLU A 6 17.11 19.72 -3.66
CA GLU A 6 18.49 19.34 -3.33
C GLU A 6 18.51 17.91 -2.83
N PRO A 7 19.44 17.07 -3.32
CA PRO A 7 19.59 15.71 -2.83
C PRO A 7 19.85 15.77 -1.32
N TRP A 8 19.17 14.90 -0.58
CA TRP A 8 19.32 14.82 0.87
C TRP A 8 20.80 14.71 1.25
N ARG A 9 21.29 15.67 2.03
CA ARG A 9 22.65 15.66 2.61
C ARG A 9 22.54 15.36 4.10
N GLU A 10 23.43 14.53 4.61
CA GLU A 10 23.54 14.34 6.06
C GLU A 10 23.81 15.67 6.76
N PRO A 11 23.18 15.93 7.93
CA PRO A 11 23.50 17.12 8.71
C PRO A 11 24.97 17.09 9.09
N SER A 12 25.71 18.16 8.80
CA SER A 12 27.06 18.33 9.32
C SER A 12 27.04 18.34 10.84
N ALA A 13 27.96 17.60 11.48
CA ALA A 13 28.10 17.55 12.92
C ALA A 13 28.26 18.97 13.48
N GLY A 14 27.33 19.41 14.34
CA GLY A 14 27.50 20.67 15.09
C GLY A 14 26.27 21.57 15.25
N ARG A 15 25.15 21.35 14.55
CA ARG A 15 23.91 22.08 14.80
C ARG A 15 22.76 21.10 14.99
N PRO A 16 21.84 21.26 15.96
CA PRO A 16 20.64 20.45 16.02
C PRO A 16 19.88 20.68 14.70
N ALA A 17 19.93 19.67 13.83
CA ALA A 17 19.21 19.72 12.55
C ALA A 17 17.71 19.84 12.86
N ARG A 18 17.03 20.79 12.24
CA ARG A 18 15.57 20.83 12.28
C ARG A 18 15.04 19.48 11.79
N PRO A 19 14.07 18.86 12.48
CA PRO A 19 13.47 17.62 12.02
C PRO A 19 12.96 17.83 10.59
N ARG A 20 13.31 16.90 9.71
CA ARG A 20 12.83 16.88 8.32
C ARG A 20 11.74 15.84 8.23
N CYS A 21 10.61 16.19 7.64
CA CYS A 21 9.50 15.31 7.35
C CYS A 21 9.42 15.08 5.84
N VAL A 22 9.21 13.84 5.44
CA VAL A 22 8.92 13.46 4.06
C VAL A 22 7.52 12.88 4.03
N ILE A 23 6.70 13.38 3.12
CA ILE A 23 5.34 12.90 2.91
C ILE A 23 5.38 11.80 1.86
N THR A 24 4.79 10.65 2.16
CA THR A 24 4.71 9.53 1.22
C THR A 24 3.29 8.99 1.12
N PHE A 25 2.93 8.50 -0.06
CA PHE A 25 1.69 7.80 -0.34
C PHE A 25 2.01 6.47 -1.00
N ASP A 26 1.34 5.42 -0.59
CA ASP A 26 1.50 4.10 -1.18
C ASP A 26 0.38 3.78 -2.17
N ASP A 27 0.54 2.68 -2.91
CA ASP A 27 -0.43 2.05 -3.79
C ASP A 27 -0.71 2.80 -5.11
N GLY A 28 -0.62 4.13 -5.11
CA GLY A 28 -1.01 4.95 -6.24
C GLY A 28 -2.53 5.12 -6.35
N TRP A 29 -3.24 5.24 -5.21
CA TRP A 29 -4.68 5.53 -5.20
C TRP A 29 -5.01 6.82 -5.92
N ARG A 30 -6.15 6.86 -6.58
CA ARG A 30 -6.60 8.02 -7.36
C ARG A 30 -6.80 9.29 -6.53
N ASP A 31 -7.18 9.16 -5.26
CA ASP A 31 -7.32 10.29 -4.33
C ASP A 31 -5.99 10.99 -4.04
N ASN A 32 -4.85 10.33 -4.27
CA ASN A 32 -3.54 10.99 -4.22
C ASN A 32 -3.46 12.12 -5.25
N TYR A 33 -4.08 11.96 -6.43
CA TYR A 33 -4.14 13.01 -7.45
C TYR A 33 -5.33 13.95 -7.23
N ASP A 34 -6.50 13.40 -6.97
CA ASP A 34 -7.74 14.20 -6.93
C ASP A 34 -7.81 15.08 -5.67
N LEU A 35 -7.23 14.64 -4.53
CA LEU A 35 -7.31 15.31 -3.24
C LEU A 35 -5.96 15.79 -2.71
N ALA A 36 -4.97 14.90 -2.57
CA ALA A 36 -3.70 15.24 -1.92
C ALA A 36 -2.83 16.17 -2.79
N PHE A 37 -2.69 15.86 -4.07
CA PHE A 37 -1.83 16.58 -4.99
C PHE A 37 -2.16 18.09 -5.09
N PRO A 38 -3.41 18.54 -5.29
CA PRO A 38 -3.71 19.97 -5.34
C PRO A 38 -3.45 20.69 -4.02
N ILE A 39 -3.65 20.02 -2.88
CA ILE A 39 -3.36 20.59 -1.56
C ILE A 39 -1.86 20.78 -1.38
N LEU A 40 -1.06 19.72 -1.60
CA LEU A 40 0.39 19.77 -1.42
C LEU A 40 1.04 20.75 -2.38
N ARG A 41 0.60 20.77 -3.65
CA ARG A 41 1.06 21.74 -4.64
C ARG A 41 0.79 23.19 -4.23
N ARG A 42 -0.41 23.48 -3.69
CA ARG A 42 -0.74 24.82 -3.19
C ARG A 42 0.18 25.28 -2.07
N HIS A 43 0.65 24.34 -1.24
CA HIS A 43 1.56 24.62 -0.13
C HIS A 43 3.04 24.48 -0.49
N GLY A 44 3.39 24.16 -1.74
CA GLY A 44 4.76 23.95 -2.17
C GLY A 44 5.46 22.77 -1.48
N LEU A 45 4.68 21.76 -1.05
CA LEU A 45 5.20 20.59 -0.34
C LEU A 45 5.43 19.44 -1.33
N PRO A 46 6.67 18.94 -1.44
CA PRO A 46 6.95 17.73 -2.23
C PRO A 46 6.47 16.49 -1.49
N ALA A 47 6.18 15.43 -2.27
CA ALA A 47 5.86 14.12 -1.74
C ALA A 47 6.39 13.03 -2.66
N THR A 48 6.47 11.80 -2.15
CA THR A 48 6.78 10.60 -2.92
C THR A 48 5.52 9.74 -3.02
N VAL A 49 5.19 9.26 -4.22
CA VAL A 49 4.09 8.33 -4.45
C VAL A 49 4.65 7.00 -4.91
N PHE A 50 4.41 5.95 -4.15
CA PHE A 50 4.84 4.58 -4.46
C PHE A 50 3.73 3.84 -5.21
N LEU A 51 4.04 3.34 -6.41
CA LEU A 51 3.06 2.78 -7.32
C LEU A 51 3.09 1.25 -7.35
N ALA A 52 1.92 0.61 -7.21
CA ALA A 52 1.68 -0.78 -7.57
C ALA A 52 1.33 -0.85 -9.07
N THR A 53 2.32 -1.17 -9.91
CA THR A 53 2.24 -0.86 -11.35
C THR A 53 1.18 -1.62 -12.13
N ASP A 54 0.79 -2.83 -11.68
CA ASP A 54 -0.24 -3.64 -12.36
C ASP A 54 -1.67 -3.08 -12.17
N PHE A 55 -1.82 -2.06 -11.32
CA PHE A 55 -3.11 -1.40 -11.04
C PHE A 55 -3.22 -0.04 -11.71
N ILE A 56 -2.09 0.62 -12.02
CA ILE A 56 -2.09 1.97 -12.58
C ILE A 56 -2.70 1.98 -13.99
N GLY A 57 -3.72 2.81 -14.18
CA GLY A 57 -4.45 2.94 -15.44
C GLY A 57 -5.44 1.82 -15.72
N THR A 58 -5.74 0.97 -14.76
CA THR A 58 -6.68 -0.15 -14.89
C THR A 58 -8.01 0.11 -14.15
N ASP A 59 -8.96 -0.78 -14.32
CA ASP A 59 -10.21 -0.87 -13.56
C ASP A 59 -10.17 -1.97 -12.47
N ARG A 60 -8.99 -2.53 -12.22
CA ARG A 60 -8.76 -3.51 -11.15
C ARG A 60 -8.89 -2.83 -9.78
N ALA A 61 -9.23 -3.64 -8.80
CA ALA A 61 -9.17 -3.27 -7.38
C ALA A 61 -8.29 -4.26 -6.64
N PHE A 62 -7.80 -3.89 -5.48
CA PHE A 62 -7.17 -4.86 -4.59
C PHE A 62 -8.21 -5.87 -4.10
N TRP A 63 -7.83 -7.13 -3.92
CA TRP A 63 -8.70 -8.20 -3.48
C TRP A 63 -9.47 -7.87 -2.18
N HIS A 64 -8.84 -7.16 -1.25
CA HIS A 64 -9.52 -6.75 0.00
C HIS A 64 -10.60 -5.68 -0.26
N THR A 65 -10.41 -4.81 -1.24
CA THR A 65 -11.44 -3.86 -1.69
C THR A 65 -12.62 -4.61 -2.32
N GLU A 66 -12.34 -5.65 -3.10
CA GLU A 66 -13.38 -6.51 -3.66
C GLU A 66 -14.15 -7.26 -2.55
N LEU A 67 -13.46 -7.81 -1.55
CA LEU A 67 -14.12 -8.44 -0.39
C LEU A 67 -15.00 -7.44 0.37
N ILE A 68 -14.50 -6.25 0.67
CA ILE A 68 -15.30 -5.21 1.35
C ILE A 68 -16.58 -4.93 0.55
N TYR A 69 -16.46 -4.75 -0.76
CA TYR A 69 -17.62 -4.52 -1.62
C TYR A 69 -18.63 -5.67 -1.57
N LEU A 70 -18.15 -6.89 -1.77
CA LEU A 70 -19.00 -8.09 -1.79
C LEU A 70 -19.81 -8.22 -0.49
N PHE A 71 -19.21 -8.02 0.66
CA PHE A 71 -19.87 -8.14 1.94
C PHE A 71 -20.73 -6.94 2.34
N THR A 72 -20.39 -5.73 1.90
CA THR A 72 -21.07 -4.51 2.35
C THR A 72 -22.11 -3.96 1.37
N ARG A 73 -22.07 -4.39 0.10
CA ARG A 73 -22.89 -3.83 -0.98
C ARG A 73 -23.72 -4.86 -1.73
N THR A 74 -23.66 -6.12 -1.34
CA THR A 74 -24.43 -7.20 -1.96
C THR A 74 -25.19 -8.02 -0.92
N GLU A 75 -25.99 -8.98 -1.38
CA GLU A 75 -26.70 -9.94 -0.52
C GLU A 75 -25.80 -11.14 -0.12
N LEU A 76 -24.46 -10.98 -0.19
CA LEU A 76 -23.54 -12.10 0.02
C LEU A 76 -23.75 -12.81 1.35
N SER A 77 -23.94 -12.07 2.45
CA SER A 77 -24.16 -12.69 3.78
C SER A 77 -25.32 -13.69 3.75
N ARG A 78 -26.42 -13.34 3.09
CA ARG A 78 -27.59 -14.25 2.93
C ARG A 78 -27.30 -15.44 2.03
N SER A 79 -26.53 -15.22 0.96
CA SER A 79 -26.14 -16.30 0.04
C SER A 79 -25.22 -17.31 0.71
N LEU A 80 -24.40 -16.88 1.68
CA LEU A 80 -23.49 -17.75 2.42
C LEU A 80 -24.19 -18.68 3.45
N GLU A 81 -25.39 -18.36 3.88
CA GLU A 81 -26.16 -19.19 4.84
C GLU A 81 -26.62 -20.51 4.24
N GLY A 82 -26.73 -20.64 2.92
CA GLY A 82 -27.39 -21.75 2.27
C GLY A 82 -26.51 -22.86 1.71
N GLU A 83 -25.39 -22.60 1.05
CA GLU A 83 -24.76 -23.61 0.18
C GLU A 83 -23.23 -23.54 0.00
N ILE A 84 -22.52 -22.52 0.46
CA ILE A 84 -21.09 -22.42 0.16
C ILE A 84 -20.27 -23.23 1.15
N THR A 85 -19.73 -24.35 0.67
CA THR A 85 -18.78 -25.14 1.44
C THR A 85 -17.38 -24.56 1.30
N PHE A 86 -16.92 -23.84 2.32
CA PHE A 86 -15.55 -23.32 2.41
C PHE A 86 -14.52 -24.40 2.79
N ARG A 87 -14.73 -25.68 2.39
CA ARG A 87 -13.89 -26.80 2.85
C ARG A 87 -12.43 -26.69 2.44
N GLY A 88 -12.14 -26.04 1.31
CA GLY A 88 -10.79 -25.84 0.79
C GLY A 88 -9.98 -24.76 1.51
N TYR A 89 -10.62 -23.88 2.29
CA TYR A 89 -9.92 -22.75 2.92
C TYR A 89 -9.41 -23.09 4.33
N PRO A 90 -8.36 -22.40 4.83
CA PRO A 90 -7.87 -22.56 6.20
C PRO A 90 -8.97 -22.42 7.26
N GLY A 91 -8.87 -23.17 8.36
CA GLY A 91 -9.86 -23.16 9.42
C GLY A 91 -10.24 -21.78 9.95
N PRO A 92 -9.28 -20.91 10.27
CA PRO A 92 -9.55 -19.53 10.70
C PRO A 92 -10.28 -18.68 9.65
N VAL A 93 -9.93 -18.81 8.36
CA VAL A 93 -10.66 -18.13 7.26
C VAL A 93 -12.11 -18.56 7.23
N ARG A 94 -12.38 -19.87 7.32
CA ARG A 94 -13.75 -20.40 7.38
C ARG A 94 -14.52 -19.87 8.59
N GLN A 95 -13.86 -19.71 9.74
CA GLN A 95 -14.48 -19.16 10.94
C GLN A 95 -14.91 -17.71 10.74
N GLU A 96 -14.05 -16.88 10.14
CA GLU A 96 -14.37 -15.49 9.84
C GLU A 96 -15.50 -15.36 8.82
N LEU A 97 -15.49 -16.15 7.75
CA LEU A 97 -16.56 -16.18 6.76
C LEU A 97 -17.90 -16.53 7.40
N ARG A 98 -17.93 -17.53 8.30
CA ARG A 98 -19.16 -17.90 9.04
C ARG A 98 -19.60 -16.80 10.01
N ARG A 99 -18.66 -16.08 10.62
CA ARG A 99 -18.97 -14.93 11.49
C ARG A 99 -19.65 -13.82 10.70
N LEU A 100 -19.14 -13.51 9.52
CA LEU A 100 -19.70 -12.48 8.65
C LEU A 100 -21.06 -12.88 8.07
N ALA A 101 -21.23 -14.15 7.68
CA ALA A 101 -22.49 -14.66 7.15
C ALA A 101 -23.69 -14.49 8.12
N LYS A 102 -23.45 -14.50 9.43
CA LYS A 102 -24.49 -14.35 10.45
C LYS A 102 -24.94 -12.90 10.70
N ARG A 103 -24.39 -11.93 9.99
CA ARG A 103 -24.66 -10.51 10.22
C ARG A 103 -25.51 -9.92 9.09
N GLU A 104 -26.59 -9.26 9.44
CA GLU A 104 -27.48 -8.62 8.47
C GLU A 104 -26.88 -7.37 7.82
N ARG A 105 -26.03 -6.66 8.55
CA ARG A 105 -25.36 -5.45 8.06
C ARG A 105 -23.89 -5.47 8.46
N LEU A 106 -23.05 -5.15 7.51
CA LEU A 106 -21.60 -5.11 7.65
C LEU A 106 -21.06 -3.75 7.21
N GLY A 107 -20.14 -3.19 7.99
CA GLY A 107 -19.28 -2.09 7.59
C GLY A 107 -17.91 -2.60 7.14
N ALA A 108 -17.13 -1.76 6.48
CA ALA A 108 -15.79 -2.13 6.02
C ALA A 108 -14.91 -2.71 7.14
N ARG A 109 -14.90 -2.08 8.31
CA ARG A 109 -14.09 -2.51 9.48
C ARG A 109 -14.50 -3.89 10.04
N ASP A 110 -15.69 -4.36 9.77
CA ASP A 110 -16.12 -5.71 10.20
C ASP A 110 -15.34 -6.80 9.44
N LEU A 111 -14.72 -6.46 8.31
CA LEU A 111 -13.93 -7.37 7.49
C LEU A 111 -12.44 -7.40 7.88
N ASP A 112 -11.96 -6.47 8.70
CA ASP A 112 -10.54 -6.42 9.07
C ASP A 112 -10.01 -7.78 9.59
N PRO A 113 -10.71 -8.52 10.49
CA PRO A 113 -10.25 -9.82 10.94
C PRO A 113 -10.17 -10.86 9.81
N LEU A 114 -11.10 -10.87 8.86
CA LEU A 114 -11.04 -11.75 7.69
C LEU A 114 -9.84 -11.38 6.81
N ILE A 115 -9.67 -10.10 6.50
CA ILE A 115 -8.59 -9.59 5.65
C ILE A 115 -7.22 -9.96 6.25
N GLU A 116 -7.01 -9.72 7.53
CA GLU A 116 -5.76 -10.06 8.21
C GLU A 116 -5.54 -11.58 8.27
N THR A 117 -6.60 -12.37 8.49
CA THR A 117 -6.53 -13.84 8.48
C THR A 117 -6.16 -14.38 7.10
N VAL A 118 -6.79 -13.85 6.04
CA VAL A 118 -6.48 -14.21 4.65
C VAL A 118 -5.06 -13.80 4.29
N LYS A 119 -4.64 -12.58 4.60
CA LYS A 119 -3.25 -12.14 4.43
C LYS A 119 -2.26 -13.06 5.16
N ALA A 120 -2.62 -13.57 6.33
CA ALA A 120 -1.74 -14.40 7.14
C ALA A 120 -1.60 -15.84 6.62
N LEU A 121 -2.65 -16.43 6.07
CA LEU A 121 -2.77 -17.88 5.86
C LEU A 121 -2.96 -18.31 4.41
N CYS A 122 -3.25 -17.40 3.50
CA CYS A 122 -3.54 -17.73 2.10
C CYS A 122 -2.43 -17.20 1.18
N ASP A 123 -2.11 -17.97 0.15
CA ASP A 123 -1.34 -17.50 -0.99
C ASP A 123 -2.26 -16.79 -2.01
N GLU A 124 -1.69 -16.23 -3.06
CA GLU A 124 -2.40 -15.45 -4.06
C GLU A 124 -3.47 -16.25 -4.79
N GLU A 125 -3.18 -17.52 -5.11
CA GLU A 125 -4.11 -18.40 -5.84
C GLU A 125 -5.35 -18.65 -5.00
N VAL A 126 -5.17 -18.93 -3.70
CA VAL A 126 -6.27 -19.13 -2.75
C VAL A 126 -7.07 -17.84 -2.53
N ILE A 127 -6.41 -16.68 -2.51
CA ILE A 127 -7.08 -15.38 -2.41
C ILE A 127 -7.94 -15.10 -3.64
N GLU A 128 -7.38 -15.30 -4.83
CA GLU A 128 -8.11 -15.12 -6.10
C GLU A 128 -9.30 -16.07 -6.20
N GLU A 129 -9.12 -17.34 -5.82
CA GLU A 129 -10.20 -18.34 -5.76
C GLU A 129 -11.29 -17.91 -4.77
N LEU A 130 -10.91 -17.40 -3.60
CA LEU A 130 -11.87 -16.93 -2.58
C LEU A 130 -12.73 -15.79 -3.14
N VAL A 131 -12.11 -14.76 -3.71
CA VAL A 131 -12.83 -13.61 -4.26
C VAL A 131 -13.72 -14.05 -5.43
N HIS A 132 -13.21 -14.94 -6.29
CA HIS A 132 -14.00 -15.49 -7.40
C HIS A 132 -15.22 -16.25 -6.88
N THR A 133 -15.05 -17.20 -5.96
CA THR A 133 -16.13 -17.99 -5.36
C THR A 133 -17.20 -17.10 -4.73
N LEU A 134 -16.79 -16.08 -3.98
CA LEU A 134 -17.72 -15.14 -3.34
C LEU A 134 -18.46 -14.26 -4.37
N SER A 135 -17.79 -13.89 -5.47
CA SER A 135 -18.43 -13.14 -6.57
C SER A 135 -19.49 -13.96 -7.28
N GLU A 136 -19.18 -15.22 -7.58
CA GLU A 136 -20.14 -16.15 -8.20
C GLU A 136 -21.37 -16.40 -7.32
N ALA A 137 -21.19 -16.46 -5.98
CA ALA A 137 -22.28 -16.64 -5.03
C ALA A 137 -23.35 -15.53 -5.12
N VAL A 138 -22.98 -14.34 -5.52
CA VAL A 138 -23.88 -13.21 -5.75
C VAL A 138 -24.08 -12.90 -7.25
N ARG A 139 -23.66 -13.80 -8.12
CA ARG A 139 -23.78 -13.71 -9.59
C ARG A 139 -23.17 -12.44 -10.17
N LEU A 140 -22.10 -11.94 -9.56
CA LEU A 140 -21.32 -10.82 -10.08
C LEU A 140 -20.13 -11.31 -10.90
N ARG A 141 -19.89 -10.66 -12.04
CA ARG A 141 -18.71 -10.91 -12.90
C ARG A 141 -17.59 -9.96 -12.53
N ARG A 142 -16.37 -10.46 -12.53
CA ARG A 142 -15.18 -9.62 -12.36
C ARG A 142 -14.75 -9.03 -13.72
N PRO A 143 -14.20 -7.80 -13.76
CA PRO A 143 -13.96 -6.94 -12.60
C PRO A 143 -15.26 -6.41 -11.98
N LEU A 144 -15.28 -6.29 -10.66
CA LEU A 144 -16.49 -5.85 -9.93
C LEU A 144 -16.82 -4.37 -10.13
N PHE A 145 -15.88 -3.61 -10.68
CA PHE A 145 -15.97 -2.15 -10.82
C PHE A 145 -15.54 -1.68 -12.22
N PRO A 146 -16.18 -2.12 -13.32
CA PRO A 146 -15.68 -1.88 -14.67
C PRO A 146 -15.57 -0.39 -15.05
N ASP A 147 -16.35 0.48 -14.40
CA ASP A 147 -16.36 1.92 -14.69
C ASP A 147 -15.67 2.77 -13.61
N ARG A 148 -15.09 2.13 -12.61
CA ARG A 148 -14.50 2.84 -11.48
C ARG A 148 -12.97 2.77 -11.53
N LYS A 149 -12.34 3.91 -11.54
CA LYS A 149 -10.89 4.05 -11.44
C LYS A 149 -10.50 4.27 -9.98
N PHE A 150 -9.94 3.25 -9.35
CA PHE A 150 -9.45 3.32 -7.98
C PHE A 150 -8.05 3.91 -7.90
N PHE A 151 -7.25 3.64 -8.93
CA PHE A 151 -5.85 4.03 -8.98
C PHE A 151 -5.62 5.17 -9.97
N LEU A 152 -4.48 5.80 -9.84
CA LEU A 152 -3.96 6.76 -10.81
C LEU A 152 -3.91 6.16 -12.22
N ASP A 153 -4.06 6.99 -13.23
CA ASP A 153 -3.59 6.66 -14.57
C ASP A 153 -2.19 7.24 -14.83
N TRP A 154 -1.56 6.79 -15.90
CA TRP A 154 -0.20 7.20 -16.22
C TRP A 154 -0.07 8.68 -16.60
N ASP A 155 -1.15 9.33 -17.07
CA ASP A 155 -1.16 10.77 -17.33
C ASP A 155 -1.13 11.56 -16.02
N GLN A 156 -1.90 11.13 -15.03
CA GLN A 156 -1.89 11.69 -13.69
C GLN A 156 -0.53 11.52 -13.01
N VAL A 157 0.07 10.34 -13.11
CA VAL A 157 1.42 10.07 -12.59
C VAL A 157 2.44 11.01 -13.22
N ARG A 158 2.42 11.17 -14.56
CA ARG A 158 3.31 12.12 -15.25
C ARG A 158 3.09 13.56 -14.83
N ALA A 159 1.83 13.96 -14.63
CA ALA A 159 1.51 15.32 -14.16
C ALA A 159 2.07 15.57 -12.76
N MET A 160 1.97 14.60 -11.84
CA MET A 160 2.56 14.70 -10.50
C MET A 160 4.09 14.78 -10.57
N ALA A 161 4.74 13.91 -11.35
CA ALA A 161 6.19 13.93 -11.55
C ALA A 161 6.69 15.26 -12.12
N THR A 162 6.01 15.79 -13.14
CA THR A 162 6.32 17.11 -13.75
C THR A 162 6.19 18.25 -12.74
N ALA A 163 5.29 18.12 -11.78
CA ALA A 163 5.10 19.09 -10.70
C ALA A 163 6.09 18.95 -9.53
N GLY A 164 7.05 18.01 -9.62
CA GLY A 164 8.10 17.84 -8.63
C GLY A 164 7.80 16.80 -7.55
N PHE A 165 6.77 15.96 -7.72
CA PHE A 165 6.58 14.79 -6.88
C PHE A 165 7.54 13.68 -7.32
N GLU A 166 8.12 12.98 -6.37
CA GLU A 166 8.91 11.78 -6.65
C GLU A 166 7.97 10.60 -6.89
N ILE A 167 8.32 9.75 -7.86
CA ILE A 167 7.62 8.51 -8.12
C ILE A 167 8.52 7.36 -7.70
N GLY A 168 8.03 6.56 -6.77
CA GLY A 168 8.67 5.35 -6.28
C GLY A 168 7.91 4.10 -6.71
N SER A 169 8.49 2.93 -6.41
CA SER A 169 7.88 1.64 -6.70
C SER A 169 7.31 0.99 -5.42
N HIS A 170 6.15 0.38 -5.57
CA HIS A 170 5.49 -0.47 -4.56
C HIS A 170 5.30 -1.91 -5.06
N GLY A 171 6.18 -2.34 -5.97
CA GLY A 171 6.06 -3.60 -6.70
C GLY A 171 5.10 -3.50 -7.88
N CYS A 172 4.80 -4.64 -8.48
CA CYS A 172 3.84 -4.74 -9.57
C CYS A 172 2.43 -5.03 -9.03
N SER A 173 2.30 -6.16 -8.32
CA SER A 173 1.04 -6.79 -7.96
C SER A 173 0.57 -6.47 -6.54
N HIS A 174 1.33 -5.66 -5.77
CA HIS A 174 1.07 -5.36 -4.37
C HIS A 174 1.06 -6.61 -3.45
N ARG A 175 1.77 -7.69 -3.85
CA ARG A 175 1.90 -8.89 -3.02
C ARG A 175 2.96 -8.69 -1.92
N ILE A 176 2.83 -9.41 -0.82
CA ILE A 176 3.81 -9.43 0.27
C ILE A 176 5.04 -10.20 -0.21
N LEU A 177 6.12 -9.49 -0.57
CA LEU A 177 7.29 -10.06 -1.23
C LEU A 177 7.99 -11.16 -0.40
N THR A 178 7.92 -11.08 0.93
CA THR A 178 8.49 -12.11 1.82
C THR A 178 7.83 -13.49 1.70
N ARG A 179 6.69 -13.58 1.01
CA ARG A 179 5.94 -14.83 0.78
C ARG A 179 6.12 -15.38 -0.62
N LEU A 180 6.81 -14.66 -1.48
CA LEU A 180 7.03 -15.06 -2.85
C LEU A 180 8.32 -15.88 -2.99
N PRO A 181 8.41 -16.78 -3.98
CA PRO A 181 9.69 -17.32 -4.44
C PRO A 181 10.65 -16.18 -4.79
N ALA A 182 11.95 -16.38 -4.54
CA ALA A 182 12.95 -15.34 -4.71
C ALA A 182 12.95 -14.71 -6.12
N ASP A 183 12.81 -15.53 -7.15
CA ASP A 183 12.78 -15.06 -8.54
C ASP A 183 11.55 -14.17 -8.80
N THR A 184 10.36 -14.57 -8.32
CA THR A 184 9.14 -13.78 -8.44
C THR A 184 9.25 -12.47 -7.66
N ALA A 185 9.83 -12.48 -6.47
CA ALA A 185 10.07 -11.27 -5.70
C ALA A 185 11.06 -10.32 -6.39
N ASN A 186 12.09 -10.85 -7.05
CA ASN A 186 13.00 -10.06 -7.88
C ASN A 186 12.30 -9.46 -9.10
N GLU A 187 11.42 -10.21 -9.74
CA GLU A 187 10.61 -9.71 -10.86
C GLU A 187 9.72 -8.54 -10.41
N GLU A 188 9.10 -8.61 -9.23
CA GLU A 188 8.30 -7.51 -8.66
C GLU A 188 9.14 -6.23 -8.53
N LEU A 189 10.38 -6.35 -8.04
CA LEU A 189 11.30 -5.23 -7.88
C LEU A 189 11.73 -4.62 -9.22
N VAL A 190 12.17 -5.46 -10.16
CA VAL A 190 12.75 -5.01 -11.43
C VAL A 190 11.69 -4.52 -12.40
N ARG A 191 10.62 -5.31 -12.62
CA ARG A 191 9.54 -4.94 -13.56
C ARG A 191 8.86 -3.65 -13.19
N SER A 192 8.52 -3.46 -11.91
CA SER A 192 7.87 -2.23 -11.46
C SER A 192 8.73 -0.99 -11.71
N LYS A 193 10.04 -1.08 -11.42
CA LYS A 193 11.00 -0.02 -11.71
C LYS A 193 11.03 0.33 -13.19
N VAL A 194 11.25 -0.68 -14.04
CA VAL A 194 11.35 -0.52 -15.50
C VAL A 194 10.07 0.09 -16.07
N GLU A 195 8.91 -0.38 -15.63
CA GLU A 195 7.62 0.15 -16.12
C GLU A 195 7.42 1.61 -15.72
N ILE A 196 7.73 1.99 -14.49
CA ILE A 196 7.61 3.38 -14.06
C ILE A 196 8.60 4.27 -14.85
N GLU A 197 9.87 3.87 -14.95
CA GLU A 197 10.90 4.61 -15.69
C GLU A 197 10.52 4.80 -17.16
N ARG A 198 9.97 3.75 -17.79
CA ARG A 198 9.48 3.80 -19.17
C ARG A 198 8.29 4.76 -19.35
N ARG A 199 7.38 4.83 -18.37
CA ARG A 199 6.14 5.62 -18.43
C ARG A 199 6.32 7.09 -18.08
N VAL A 200 7.19 7.35 -17.11
CA VAL A 200 7.33 8.69 -16.51
C VAL A 200 8.58 9.41 -17.05
N GLY A 201 9.60 8.64 -17.41
CA GLY A 201 10.94 9.15 -17.72
C GLY A 201 11.70 9.50 -16.43
N GLY A 202 12.99 9.22 -16.42
CA GLY A 202 13.84 9.42 -15.24
C GLY A 202 14.03 8.14 -14.43
N LYS A 203 14.88 8.21 -13.41
CA LYS A 203 15.23 7.07 -12.56
C LYS A 203 14.25 6.91 -11.39
N VAL A 204 13.88 5.68 -11.08
CA VAL A 204 13.14 5.31 -9.87
C VAL A 204 14.13 4.82 -8.83
N GLU A 205 14.36 5.64 -7.80
CA GLU A 205 15.37 5.39 -6.78
C GLU A 205 14.82 4.88 -5.45
N HIS A 206 13.49 4.88 -5.29
CA HIS A 206 12.82 4.61 -4.02
C HIS A 206 11.85 3.43 -4.14
N PHE A 207 11.91 2.51 -3.17
CA PHE A 207 11.01 1.38 -3.05
C PHE A 207 10.28 1.39 -1.70
N ALA A 208 9.00 1.09 -1.68
CA ALA A 208 8.28 0.77 -0.45
C ALA A 208 7.82 -0.69 -0.52
N PHE A 209 8.15 -1.48 0.50
CA PHE A 209 7.72 -2.87 0.57
C PHE A 209 6.24 -2.95 0.93
N PRO A 210 5.42 -3.68 0.14
CA PRO A 210 4.03 -3.91 0.48
C PRO A 210 3.88 -4.50 1.89
N ASN A 211 2.93 -3.97 2.65
CA ASN A 211 2.69 -4.34 4.05
C ASN A 211 3.92 -4.12 4.95
N GLU A 212 4.87 -3.26 4.54
CA GLU A 212 6.15 -3.01 5.21
C GLU A 212 6.98 -4.28 5.50
N ALA A 213 6.66 -5.40 4.87
CA ALA A 213 7.29 -6.69 5.09
C ALA A 213 8.53 -6.86 4.20
N ALA A 214 9.70 -6.93 4.83
CA ALA A 214 10.97 -7.14 4.16
C ALA A 214 11.83 -8.17 4.88
N SER A 215 12.80 -8.74 4.16
CA SER A 215 13.89 -9.57 4.68
C SER A 215 15.23 -9.01 4.23
N GLU A 216 16.34 -9.43 4.85
CA GLU A 216 17.68 -9.00 4.40
C GLU A 216 17.94 -9.36 2.94
N ALA A 217 17.48 -10.54 2.50
CA ALA A 217 17.60 -10.97 1.12
C ALA A 217 16.86 -10.02 0.16
N LEU A 218 15.63 -9.62 0.51
CA LEU A 218 14.83 -8.70 -0.30
C LEU A 218 15.42 -7.28 -0.31
N VAL A 219 15.96 -6.81 0.80
CA VAL A 219 16.64 -5.51 0.86
C VAL A 219 17.90 -5.53 0.00
N THR A 220 18.65 -6.65 0.00
CA THR A 220 19.81 -6.87 -0.89
C THR A 220 19.38 -6.89 -2.36
N ALA A 221 18.28 -7.57 -2.67
CA ALA A 221 17.72 -7.63 -4.02
C ALA A 221 17.28 -6.23 -4.51
N ALA A 222 16.64 -5.43 -3.65
CA ALA A 222 16.30 -4.05 -3.97
C ALA A 222 17.55 -3.19 -4.24
N ALA A 223 18.63 -3.37 -3.46
CA ALA A 223 19.90 -2.71 -3.72
C ALA A 223 20.50 -3.14 -5.08
N SER A 224 20.44 -4.42 -5.40
CA SER A 224 20.88 -4.97 -6.69
C SER A 224 20.05 -4.46 -7.88
N ALA A 225 18.78 -4.16 -7.65
CA ALA A 225 17.89 -3.49 -8.61
C ALA A 225 18.11 -1.95 -8.67
N GLU A 226 19.19 -1.47 -8.05
CA GLU A 226 19.61 -0.04 -8.04
C GLU A 226 18.59 0.90 -7.35
N TYR A 227 17.84 0.41 -6.37
CA TYR A 227 17.12 1.30 -5.47
C TYR A 227 18.07 1.87 -4.41
N ARG A 228 17.98 3.16 -4.14
CA ARG A 228 18.82 3.87 -3.17
C ARG A 228 18.23 3.88 -1.76
N THR A 229 16.90 3.86 -1.68
CA THR A 229 16.19 3.81 -0.41
C THR A 229 15.08 2.78 -0.45
N ALA A 230 14.77 2.20 0.71
CA ALA A 230 13.65 1.30 0.87
C ALA A 230 12.89 1.60 2.17
N CYS A 231 11.56 1.63 2.08
CA CYS A 231 10.65 1.79 3.20
C CYS A 231 10.14 0.41 3.65
N PHE A 232 10.35 0.09 4.93
CA PHE A 232 9.87 -1.16 5.56
C PHE A 232 9.88 -1.04 7.09
N ALA A 233 9.17 -1.93 7.79
CA ALA A 233 9.21 -2.00 9.24
C ALA A 233 10.59 -2.48 9.74
N ALA A 234 11.14 -1.84 10.77
CA ALA A 234 12.38 -2.31 11.38
C ALA A 234 12.10 -3.58 12.25
N PRO A 235 13.08 -4.48 12.42
CA PRO A 235 14.54 -4.30 12.31
C PRO A 235 15.20 -5.22 11.27
N VAL A 236 15.04 -5.02 9.99
CA VAL A 236 15.54 -5.95 8.97
C VAL A 236 17.01 -5.73 8.60
N ALA A 237 17.55 -4.53 8.75
CA ALA A 237 18.95 -4.27 8.42
C ALA A 237 19.58 -3.17 9.27
N ARG A 238 20.86 -3.32 9.60
CA ARG A 238 21.69 -2.22 10.11
C ARG A 238 21.90 -1.19 9.01
N ARG A 239 21.84 0.10 9.35
CA ARG A 239 22.07 1.20 8.40
C ARG A 239 23.34 0.95 7.58
N GLY A 240 23.22 0.97 6.27
CA GLY A 240 24.34 0.98 5.32
C GLY A 240 24.99 -0.37 5.01
N ALA A 241 24.63 -1.46 5.68
CA ALA A 241 25.29 -2.76 5.46
C ALA A 241 24.99 -3.40 4.09
N LEU A 242 23.90 -2.99 3.43
CA LEU A 242 23.41 -3.61 2.20
C LEU A 242 23.40 -2.68 0.98
N GLY A 243 24.09 -1.54 1.04
CA GLY A 243 24.15 -0.59 -0.10
C GLY A 243 22.87 0.22 -0.35
N ILE A 244 21.81 0.00 0.45
CA ILE A 244 20.54 0.69 0.37
C ILE A 244 20.23 1.36 1.71
N ARG A 245 19.53 2.48 1.67
CA ARG A 245 19.14 3.20 2.88
C ARG A 245 17.76 2.78 3.35
N PRO A 246 17.63 2.15 4.54
CA PRO A 246 16.33 1.87 5.13
C PRO A 246 15.69 3.15 5.66
N LEU A 247 14.41 3.32 5.36
CA LEU A 247 13.59 4.42 5.88
C LEU A 247 12.44 3.84 6.69
N ARG A 248 12.36 4.24 7.96
CA ARG A 248 11.17 3.99 8.78
C ARG A 248 10.14 5.06 8.51
N ARG A 249 8.88 4.65 8.48
CA ARG A 249 7.75 5.55 8.29
C ARG A 249 6.85 5.55 9.50
N LEU A 250 6.12 6.62 9.67
CA LEU A 250 5.02 6.73 10.61
C LEU A 250 3.74 6.67 9.80
N GLY A 251 2.93 5.63 10.03
CA GLY A 251 1.62 5.52 9.38
C GLY A 251 0.70 6.64 9.86
N MET A 252 0.18 7.41 8.93
CA MET A 252 -0.75 8.51 9.20
C MET A 252 -2.13 8.12 8.69
N HIS A 253 -3.04 7.85 9.62
CA HIS A 253 -4.44 7.55 9.33
C HIS A 253 -5.34 8.35 10.30
N GLU A 254 -6.62 8.37 10.03
CA GLU A 254 -7.58 9.18 10.79
C GLU A 254 -7.43 9.04 12.31
N GLN A 255 -7.21 7.83 12.81
CA GLN A 255 -7.12 7.56 14.26
C GLN A 255 -5.91 8.20 14.96
N VAL A 256 -4.85 8.54 14.23
CA VAL A 256 -3.66 9.20 14.81
C VAL A 256 -3.71 10.72 14.74
N CYS A 257 -4.69 11.28 14.04
CA CYS A 257 -4.80 12.72 13.86
C CYS A 257 -6.24 13.27 13.99
N SER A 258 -7.19 12.45 14.46
CA SER A 258 -8.59 12.84 14.65
C SER A 258 -9.18 12.22 15.90
N ASP A 259 -10.08 12.95 16.55
CA ASP A 259 -10.92 12.45 17.63
C ASP A 259 -12.17 11.68 17.13
N GLY A 260 -12.22 11.38 15.84
CA GLY A 260 -13.36 10.76 15.15
C GLY A 260 -14.42 11.76 14.70
N ARG A 261 -14.26 13.07 14.95
CA ARG A 261 -15.14 14.16 14.53
C ARG A 261 -14.41 15.26 13.76
N SER A 262 -13.18 15.56 14.17
CA SER A 262 -12.37 16.63 13.59
C SER A 262 -10.89 16.29 13.68
N PHE A 263 -10.10 16.97 12.86
CA PHE A 263 -8.64 16.93 12.94
C PHE A 263 -8.18 17.49 14.29
N ASP A 264 -7.31 16.75 14.98
CA ASP A 264 -6.70 17.14 16.25
C ASP A 264 -5.18 17.32 16.09
N GLU A 265 -4.75 18.58 16.10
CA GLU A 265 -3.34 18.93 15.98
C GLU A 265 -2.50 18.41 17.16
N SER A 266 -3.08 18.27 18.34
CA SER A 266 -2.36 17.77 19.53
C SER A 266 -2.08 16.28 19.41
N LEU A 267 -3.03 15.49 18.88
CA LEU A 267 -2.81 14.09 18.56
C LEU A 267 -1.73 13.94 17.47
N LEU A 268 -1.82 14.73 16.40
CA LEU A 268 -0.79 14.71 15.35
C LEU A 268 0.60 15.02 15.91
N ARG A 269 0.73 16.08 16.74
CA ARG A 269 2.00 16.44 17.39
C ARG A 269 2.50 15.35 18.31
N TYR A 270 1.62 14.71 19.07
CA TYR A 270 1.97 13.59 19.95
C TYR A 270 2.58 12.45 19.15
N TRP A 271 1.92 12.03 18.06
CA TRP A 271 2.40 10.93 17.21
C TRP A 271 3.70 11.27 16.47
N LEU A 272 3.85 12.50 15.98
CA LEU A 272 5.06 12.90 15.26
C LEU A 272 6.30 13.02 16.17
N PHE A 273 6.13 13.45 17.42
CA PHE A 273 7.25 13.86 18.26
C PHE A 273 7.40 13.08 19.56
N ARG A 274 6.39 12.34 19.97
CA ARG A 274 6.37 11.63 21.26
C ARG A 274 5.92 10.18 21.20
N ALA A 275 5.44 9.70 20.05
CA ALA A 275 5.07 8.29 19.92
C ALA A 275 6.29 7.42 20.23
N PRO A 276 6.16 6.42 21.14
CA PRO A 276 7.26 5.53 21.45
C PRO A 276 7.73 4.80 20.21
N GLU A 277 9.05 4.59 20.10
CA GLU A 277 9.61 3.74 19.08
C GLU A 277 8.98 2.33 19.22
N GLY A 278 8.20 1.89 18.28
CA GLY A 278 7.63 0.54 18.28
C GLY A 278 6.10 0.42 18.34
N VAL A 279 5.35 1.50 18.17
CA VAL A 279 3.90 1.37 17.93
C VAL A 279 3.71 0.79 16.51
N PRO A 280 3.05 -0.38 16.36
CA PRO A 280 2.75 -0.94 15.04
C PRO A 280 1.86 0.02 14.26
N ALA A 281 2.08 0.06 12.94
CA ALA A 281 1.22 0.79 11.99
C ALA A 281 -0.20 0.22 11.97
#